data_f881a0e468f2e791e62367ce46a558a7
#
_entry.id   f881a0e468f2e791e62367ce46a558a7
#
_cell.length_a   1.000
_cell.length_b   1.000
_cell.length_c   1.000
_cell.angle_alpha   90.00
_cell.angle_beta   90.00
_cell.angle_gamma   90.00
#
_symmetry.space_group_name_H-M   'P 1'
#
loop_
_entity.id
_entity.type
_entity.pdbx_description
1 polymer ?
#
loop_
_entity_poly.entity_id
_entity_poly.type
_entity_poly.pdbx_seq_one_letter_code
_entity_poly.pdbx_strand_id
1 'polypeptide(L)'
;VIVFAALGLGATGTNGASATETWIHPVLPESVVKAAPAARRGGRAARPAAPARPAPFPTAVSGDTSFVEVTTGESYPEPSSAVPPEKIERSFARLGEGRPMPLTGARVDGPLTRLEATWLGQGLATLGLLLVPEGRTVEAAAFETFLRESGAREALALRAKKKETKKPARIVTIESARAFAGVVAPPRAKRTADPAAGRDEALGLPLELVAGGSPLTLRAGDVLTTTLLLDGRPLAGALVRALAPGAEAALEAETDAHGTASIPLEREGRLLLLAASVRRTEK
;
A
#
# COMPACT_ATOMS: atom_id res chain seq x y z
N VAL A 1 8.04 5.35 1.42
CA VAL A 1 7.05 4.34 1.84
C VAL A 1 6.24 3.96 0.64
N ILE A 2 6.21 2.72 0.32
CA ILE A 2 5.36 2.19 -0.74
C ILE A 2 4.16 1.55 -0.06
N VAL A 3 2.97 2.02 -0.40
CA VAL A 3 1.69 1.47 0.06
C VAL A 3 1.06 0.77 -1.12
N PHE A 4 0.61 -0.44 -0.92
CA PHE A 4 -0.13 -1.20 -1.92
C PHE A 4 -1.59 -1.24 -1.51
N ALA A 5 -2.50 -0.88 -2.41
CA ALA A 5 -3.93 -1.04 -2.20
C ALA A 5 -4.55 -1.77 -3.38
N ALA A 6 -5.46 -2.66 -3.10
CA ALA A 6 -6.34 -3.23 -4.10
C ALA A 6 -7.65 -2.44 -4.11
N LEU A 7 -8.09 -2.04 -5.30
CA LEU A 7 -9.22 -1.13 -5.49
C LEU A 7 -10.55 -1.71 -5.04
N GLY A 8 -11.21 -0.98 -4.13
CA GLY A 8 -12.63 -1.09 -3.88
C GLY A 8 -13.42 0.03 -4.58
N LEU A 9 -14.54 -0.31 -5.19
CA LEU A 9 -15.47 0.66 -5.76
C LEU A 9 -16.28 1.34 -4.66
N GLY A 10 -15.97 2.60 -4.32
CA GLY A 10 -16.85 3.47 -3.56
C GLY A 10 -17.70 4.31 -4.51
N ALA A 11 -18.99 4.11 -4.56
CA ALA A 11 -19.92 5.03 -5.19
C ALA A 11 -20.75 5.72 -4.11
N THR A 12 -20.40 6.94 -3.77
CA THR A 12 -21.28 7.83 -2.98
C THR A 12 -21.32 9.18 -3.64
N GLY A 13 -22.50 9.55 -4.15
CA GLY A 13 -22.81 10.93 -4.51
C GLY A 13 -22.78 11.26 -5.98
N THR A 14 -23.77 12.03 -6.35
CA THR A 14 -24.06 12.66 -7.63
C THR A 14 -22.84 13.37 -8.24
N ASN A 15 -22.37 12.87 -9.36
CA ASN A 15 -21.38 13.41 -10.31
C ASN A 15 -20.02 12.70 -10.29
N GLY A 16 -19.93 11.65 -11.08
CA GLY A 16 -18.67 10.96 -11.38
C GLY A 16 -18.41 9.80 -10.40
N ALA A 17 -18.26 8.59 -10.93
CA ALA A 17 -17.82 7.45 -10.12
C ALA A 17 -16.36 7.67 -9.75
N SER A 18 -16.10 8.16 -8.56
CA SER A 18 -14.76 8.19 -7.98
C SER A 18 -14.50 6.86 -7.29
N ALA A 19 -13.39 6.22 -7.60
CA ALA A 19 -12.96 5.04 -6.88
C ALA A 19 -12.40 5.46 -5.52
N THR A 20 -12.99 4.96 -4.45
CA THR A 20 -12.44 5.14 -3.10
C THR A 20 -11.37 4.09 -2.85
N GLU A 21 -10.20 4.52 -2.46
CA GLU A 21 -9.04 3.67 -2.24
C GLU A 21 -8.79 3.49 -0.75
N THR A 22 -8.42 2.27 -0.34
CA THR A 22 -8.04 1.97 1.05
C THR A 22 -6.52 1.87 1.15
N TRP A 23 -5.91 2.58 2.09
CA TRP A 23 -4.47 2.48 2.34
C TRP A 23 -4.12 2.42 3.82
N ILE A 24 -2.91 1.92 4.08
CA ILE A 24 -2.36 1.75 5.42
C ILE A 24 -1.15 2.67 5.57
N HIS A 25 -1.09 3.40 6.68
CA HIS A 25 0.06 4.19 7.06
C HIS A 25 0.64 3.72 8.40
N PRO A 26 1.92 3.35 8.46
CA PRO A 26 2.61 3.23 9.74
C PRO A 26 2.85 4.63 10.32
N VAL A 27 2.34 4.88 11.51
CA VAL A 27 2.54 6.14 12.26
C VAL A 27 3.68 5.94 13.24
N LEU A 28 4.61 6.88 13.22
CA LEU A 28 5.76 6.88 14.11
C LEU A 28 5.50 7.76 15.34
N PRO A 29 5.94 7.36 16.52
CA PRO A 29 6.00 8.27 17.65
C PRO A 29 6.94 9.44 17.32
N GLU A 30 6.52 10.67 17.60
CA GLU A 30 7.30 11.91 17.34
C GLU A 30 8.73 11.91 17.91
N SER A 31 8.99 11.07 18.92
CA SER A 31 10.30 10.95 19.57
C SER A 31 11.42 10.40 18.66
N VAL A 32 11.09 9.75 17.54
CA VAL A 32 12.08 9.19 16.62
C VAL A 32 12.56 10.23 15.58
N VAL A 33 11.85 11.34 15.44
CA VAL A 33 12.14 12.40 14.45
C VAL A 33 13.14 13.45 14.95
N LYS A 34 13.48 13.50 16.25
CA LYS A 34 14.50 14.42 16.75
C LYS A 34 15.89 14.02 16.25
N ALA A 35 16.35 14.68 15.19
CA ALA A 35 17.75 14.66 14.79
C ALA A 35 18.63 15.05 15.97
N ALA A 36 19.67 14.25 16.23
CA ALA A 36 20.66 14.58 17.23
C ALA A 36 21.24 16.01 16.97
N PRO A 37 21.41 16.83 18.02
CA PRO A 37 21.94 18.18 17.84
C PRO A 37 23.35 18.10 17.24
N ALA A 38 23.57 18.87 16.18
CA ALA A 38 24.89 19.00 15.56
C ALA A 38 25.90 19.49 16.58
N ALA A 39 26.85 18.63 16.92
CA ALA A 39 27.99 19.01 17.78
C ALA A 39 28.77 20.11 17.08
N ARG A 40 28.75 21.33 17.65
CA ARG A 40 29.66 22.44 17.27
C ARG A 40 31.09 22.02 17.58
N ARG A 41 31.86 21.71 16.57
CA ARG A 41 33.32 21.72 16.66
C ARG A 41 33.90 22.62 15.58
N GLY A 42 34.80 23.47 16.04
CA GLY A 42 35.43 24.57 15.31
C GLY A 42 36.17 24.19 14.04
N GLY A 43 36.28 25.16 13.23
CA GLY A 43 36.88 25.40 11.92
C GLY A 43 37.89 24.43 11.37
N ARG A 44 37.55 23.90 10.20
CA ARG A 44 38.48 23.58 9.11
C ARG A 44 37.70 23.57 7.79
N ALA A 45 38.38 24.00 6.72
CA ALA A 45 37.80 24.26 5.40
C ALA A 45 36.73 23.27 4.93
N ALA A 46 35.64 23.82 4.39
CA ALA A 46 34.49 23.13 3.90
C ALA A 46 34.85 22.12 2.80
N ARG A 47 34.72 20.85 3.13
CA ARG A 47 34.56 19.77 2.16
C ARG A 47 33.16 19.90 1.58
N PRO A 48 32.93 19.68 0.27
CA PRO A 48 31.57 19.73 -0.28
C PRO A 48 30.62 18.84 0.54
N ALA A 49 29.47 19.40 0.91
CA ALA A 49 28.49 18.72 1.69
C ALA A 49 28.12 17.39 1.02
N ALA A 50 28.23 16.30 1.75
CA ALA A 50 27.66 15.03 1.32
C ALA A 50 26.18 15.24 1.02
N PRO A 51 25.61 14.58 -0.01
CA PRO A 51 24.19 14.71 -0.34
C PRO A 51 23.36 14.48 0.92
N ALA A 52 22.37 15.34 1.12
CA ALA A 52 21.49 15.27 2.27
C ALA A 52 20.97 13.83 2.42
N ARG A 53 21.08 13.26 3.62
CA ARG A 53 20.52 11.93 3.91
C ARG A 53 19.04 11.95 3.51
N PRO A 54 18.59 10.95 2.75
CA PRO A 54 17.18 10.87 2.38
C PRO A 54 16.31 10.91 3.64
N ALA A 55 15.10 11.49 3.50
CA ALA A 55 14.13 11.51 4.58
C ALA A 55 13.93 10.08 5.11
N PRO A 56 13.98 9.86 6.42
CA PRO A 56 13.89 8.52 6.97
C PRO A 56 12.54 7.90 6.59
N PHE A 57 12.59 6.66 6.09
CA PHE A 57 11.37 5.85 5.93
C PHE A 57 10.72 5.61 7.30
N PRO A 58 9.41 5.26 7.37
CA PRO A 58 8.74 4.98 8.62
C PRO A 58 9.49 3.94 9.43
N THR A 59 9.83 4.29 10.65
CA THR A 59 10.65 3.46 11.53
C THR A 59 9.94 3.27 12.86
N ALA A 60 9.72 2.03 13.28
CA ALA A 60 9.25 1.67 14.61
C ALA A 60 10.42 1.21 15.47
N VAL A 61 10.25 1.21 16.80
CA VAL A 61 11.27 0.74 17.74
C VAL A 61 10.87 -0.63 18.29
N SER A 62 11.81 -1.58 18.28
CA SER A 62 11.59 -2.91 18.84
C SER A 62 11.31 -2.81 20.35
N GLY A 63 10.27 -3.49 20.81
CA GLY A 63 9.77 -3.43 22.19
C GLY A 63 8.69 -2.37 22.42
N ASP A 64 8.54 -1.40 21.50
CA ASP A 64 7.51 -0.39 21.62
C ASP A 64 6.24 -0.78 20.86
N THR A 65 5.12 -0.21 21.30
CA THR A 65 3.87 -0.22 20.53
C THR A 65 3.79 1.04 19.68
N SER A 66 3.47 0.86 18.42
CA SER A 66 3.21 1.95 17.48
C SER A 66 1.84 1.81 16.85
N PHE A 67 1.38 2.85 16.18
CA PHE A 67 0.10 2.82 15.49
C PHE A 67 0.27 2.59 13.99
N VAL A 68 -0.70 1.90 13.43
CA VAL A 68 -0.92 1.75 11.99
C VAL A 68 -2.24 2.41 11.68
N GLU A 69 -2.25 3.36 10.77
CA GLU A 69 -3.46 4.07 10.36
C GLU A 69 -3.99 3.46 9.07
N VAL A 70 -5.29 3.20 9.04
CA VAL A 70 -6.04 2.73 7.89
C VAL A 70 -7.08 3.78 7.54
N THR A 71 -7.19 4.13 6.27
CA THR A 71 -8.16 5.10 5.79
C THR A 71 -8.58 4.77 4.38
N THR A 72 -9.66 5.38 3.96
CA THR A 72 -10.06 5.43 2.55
C THR A 72 -10.05 6.87 2.06
N GLY A 73 -9.86 7.07 0.76
CA GLY A 73 -9.88 8.39 0.17
C GLY A 73 -9.96 8.35 -1.35
N GLU A 74 -10.28 9.49 -1.93
CA GLU A 74 -10.38 9.68 -3.38
C GLU A 74 -9.10 10.27 -3.96
N SER A 75 -8.26 10.84 -3.11
CA SER A 75 -7.01 11.52 -3.52
C SER A 75 -5.90 11.22 -2.51
N TYR A 76 -4.96 10.39 -2.89
CA TYR A 76 -3.81 10.06 -2.05
C TYR A 76 -2.87 11.28 -1.89
N PRO A 77 -2.39 11.60 -0.69
CA PRO A 77 -2.53 10.88 0.59
C PRO A 77 -3.62 11.40 1.53
N GLU A 78 -4.59 12.16 1.03
CA GLU A 78 -5.61 12.83 1.85
C GLU A 78 -6.67 11.84 2.35
N PRO A 79 -6.77 11.60 3.67
CA PRO A 79 -7.76 10.68 4.21
C PRO A 79 -9.17 11.30 4.12
N SER A 80 -10.14 10.53 3.64
CA SER A 80 -11.53 10.97 3.55
C SER A 80 -12.41 10.30 4.60
N SER A 81 -12.21 9.01 4.86
CA SER A 81 -13.05 8.24 5.78
C SER A 81 -12.28 7.14 6.49
N ALA A 82 -12.60 6.93 7.75
CA ALA A 82 -12.12 5.79 8.50
C ALA A 82 -12.75 4.48 7.97
N VAL A 83 -11.99 3.41 7.94
CA VAL A 83 -12.51 2.06 7.74
C VAL A 83 -13.12 1.58 9.06
N PRO A 84 -14.41 1.30 9.16
CA PRO A 84 -15.01 0.81 10.40
C PRO A 84 -14.31 -0.48 10.87
N PRO A 85 -14.00 -0.64 12.18
CA PRO A 85 -13.32 -1.83 12.69
C PRO A 85 -13.99 -3.15 12.29
N GLU A 86 -15.32 -3.19 12.24
CA GLU A 86 -16.11 -4.36 11.83
C GLU A 86 -15.99 -4.71 10.34
N LYS A 87 -15.46 -3.81 9.53
CA LYS A 87 -15.12 -4.06 8.12
C LYS A 87 -13.72 -4.65 7.94
N ILE A 88 -12.91 -4.72 9.01
CA ILE A 88 -11.58 -5.32 8.97
C ILE A 88 -11.71 -6.82 9.26
N GLU A 89 -11.53 -7.65 8.23
CA GLU A 89 -11.53 -9.10 8.38
C GLU A 89 -10.24 -9.60 9.03
N ARG A 90 -9.10 -9.10 8.53
CA ARG A 90 -7.78 -9.43 9.05
C ARG A 90 -6.86 -8.22 8.96
N SER A 91 -6.08 -8.01 10.01
CA SER A 91 -4.98 -7.04 10.02
C SER A 91 -3.80 -7.62 10.78
N PHE A 92 -2.63 -7.57 10.20
CA PHE A 92 -1.44 -8.18 10.76
C PHE A 92 -0.15 -7.51 10.30
N ALA A 93 0.92 -7.76 11.03
CA ALA A 93 2.28 -7.37 10.67
C ALA A 93 3.18 -8.60 10.65
N ARG A 94 4.14 -8.63 9.73
CA ARG A 94 5.20 -9.64 9.68
C ARG A 94 6.56 -8.95 9.66
N LEU A 95 7.45 -9.36 10.53
CA LEU A 95 8.83 -8.86 10.60
C LEU A 95 9.76 -9.87 9.91
N GLY A 96 10.35 -9.48 8.78
CA GLY A 96 11.17 -10.36 7.95
C GLY A 96 10.43 -11.65 7.58
N GLU A 97 11.09 -12.79 7.79
CA GLU A 97 10.54 -14.14 7.56
C GLU A 97 9.75 -14.68 8.78
N GLY A 98 9.53 -13.84 9.79
CA GLY A 98 8.80 -14.23 11.00
C GLY A 98 7.33 -14.56 10.77
N ARG A 99 6.67 -15.08 11.80
CA ARG A 99 5.23 -15.33 11.74
C ARG A 99 4.46 -14.03 11.76
N PRO A 100 3.36 -13.91 10.99
CA PRO A 100 2.46 -12.78 11.09
C PRO A 100 1.90 -12.64 12.51
N MET A 101 1.89 -11.42 13.02
CA MET A 101 1.30 -11.04 14.30
C MET A 101 0.07 -10.17 14.04
N PRO A 102 -1.07 -10.40 14.71
CA PRO A 102 -2.25 -9.57 14.53
C PRO A 102 -1.98 -8.12 14.97
N LEU A 103 -2.55 -7.17 14.25
CA LEU A 103 -2.73 -5.81 14.74
C LEU A 103 -3.97 -5.79 15.64
N THR A 104 -3.92 -5.02 16.72
CA THR A 104 -4.97 -5.02 17.76
C THR A 104 -5.50 -3.63 18.01
N GLY A 105 -6.48 -3.48 18.90
CA GLY A 105 -6.96 -2.20 19.38
C GLY A 105 -7.58 -1.29 18.31
N ALA A 106 -8.24 -1.87 17.31
CA ALA A 106 -8.86 -1.10 16.23
C ALA A 106 -9.84 -0.05 16.78
N ARG A 107 -9.60 1.24 16.48
CA ARG A 107 -10.46 2.35 16.90
C ARG A 107 -10.49 3.44 15.83
N VAL A 108 -11.65 4.03 15.66
CA VAL A 108 -11.83 5.19 14.78
C VAL A 108 -11.32 6.47 15.48
N ASP A 109 -10.56 7.25 14.74
CA ASP A 109 -10.05 8.56 15.16
C ASP A 109 -10.14 9.54 13.97
N GLY A 110 -11.21 10.31 13.92
CA GLY A 110 -11.54 11.15 12.77
C GLY A 110 -11.68 10.35 11.47
N PRO A 111 -10.96 10.70 10.39
CA PRO A 111 -11.02 9.97 9.11
C PRO A 111 -10.12 8.73 9.08
N LEU A 112 -9.58 8.32 10.21
CA LEU A 112 -8.60 7.23 10.33
C LEU A 112 -9.13 6.12 11.23
N THR A 113 -8.73 4.89 10.95
CA THR A 113 -8.82 3.78 11.91
C THR A 113 -7.41 3.44 12.37
N ARG A 114 -7.17 3.53 13.67
CA ARG A 114 -5.88 3.19 14.27
C ARG A 114 -5.88 1.77 14.80
N LEU A 115 -4.81 1.06 14.48
CA LEU A 115 -4.49 -0.28 14.94
C LEU A 115 -3.16 -0.24 15.68
N GLU A 116 -3.00 -1.06 16.70
CA GLU A 116 -1.77 -1.16 17.49
C GLU A 116 -0.89 -2.30 16.95
N ALA A 117 0.41 -2.02 16.80
CA ALA A 117 1.44 -2.96 16.44
C ALA A 117 2.54 -2.96 17.52
N THR A 118 2.77 -4.12 18.13
CA THR A 118 3.93 -4.32 19.05
C THR A 118 5.04 -5.05 18.29
N TRP A 119 6.22 -4.46 18.28
CA TRP A 119 7.33 -4.95 17.47
C TRP A 119 8.31 -5.76 18.29
N LEU A 120 8.53 -7.02 17.94
CA LEU A 120 9.46 -7.92 18.59
C LEU A 120 10.58 -8.30 17.62
N GLY A 121 11.67 -7.52 17.61
CA GLY A 121 12.81 -7.73 16.72
C GLY A 121 13.16 -6.50 15.89
N GLN A 122 14.01 -6.66 14.88
CA GLN A 122 14.52 -5.60 14.01
C GLN A 122 14.48 -6.05 12.55
N GLY A 123 14.34 -5.11 11.61
CA GLY A 123 14.34 -5.39 10.17
C GLY A 123 13.14 -4.79 9.44
N LEU A 124 12.91 -5.27 8.23
CA LEU A 124 11.75 -4.90 7.41
C LEU A 124 10.48 -5.51 8.00
N ALA A 125 9.51 -4.67 8.30
CA ALA A 125 8.15 -5.08 8.63
C ALA A 125 7.23 -4.87 7.44
N THR A 126 6.42 -5.87 7.13
CA THR A 126 5.33 -5.80 6.15
C THR A 126 4.00 -5.88 6.88
N LEU A 127 3.15 -4.91 6.62
CA LEU A 127 1.79 -4.80 7.14
C LEU A 127 0.81 -5.34 6.12
N GLY A 128 -0.21 -6.07 6.56
CA GLY A 128 -1.28 -6.59 5.72
C GLY A 128 -2.65 -6.29 6.30
N LEU A 129 -3.58 -5.94 5.42
CA LEU A 129 -4.99 -5.70 5.72
C LEU A 129 -5.84 -6.43 4.70
N LEU A 130 -6.91 -7.06 5.17
CA LEU A 130 -7.99 -7.60 4.36
C LEU A 130 -9.30 -7.08 4.91
N LEU A 131 -10.15 -6.54 4.03
CA LEU A 131 -11.48 -6.09 4.40
C LEU A 131 -12.52 -7.20 4.17
N VAL A 132 -13.59 -7.13 4.94
CA VAL A 132 -14.77 -8.01 4.76
C VAL A 132 -15.32 -7.80 3.36
N PRO A 133 -15.52 -8.88 2.58
CA PRO A 133 -16.10 -8.77 1.25
C PRO A 133 -17.45 -8.07 1.26
N GLU A 134 -17.65 -7.13 0.33
CA GLU A 134 -18.86 -6.36 0.23
C GLU A 134 -19.58 -6.58 -1.09
N GLY A 135 -20.85 -7.04 -0.99
CA GLY A 135 -21.72 -7.21 -2.15
C GLY A 135 -22.55 -5.97 -2.42
N ARG A 136 -22.57 -5.50 -3.68
CA ARG A 136 -23.39 -4.34 -4.08
C ARG A 136 -23.81 -4.40 -5.54
N THR A 137 -24.80 -3.57 -5.88
CA THR A 137 -25.16 -3.29 -7.27
C THR A 137 -24.55 -1.98 -7.69
N VAL A 138 -23.88 -1.95 -8.83
CA VAL A 138 -23.24 -0.77 -9.39
C VAL A 138 -23.93 -0.44 -10.72
N GLU A 139 -24.24 0.82 -10.91
CA GLU A 139 -24.85 1.32 -12.15
C GLU A 139 -23.94 1.06 -13.35
N ALA A 140 -24.57 0.82 -14.52
CA ALA A 140 -23.87 0.40 -15.71
C ALA A 140 -22.73 1.35 -16.11
N ALA A 141 -22.98 2.65 -16.13
CA ALA A 141 -21.97 3.65 -16.52
C ALA A 141 -20.80 3.68 -15.56
N ALA A 142 -21.05 3.66 -14.24
CA ALA A 142 -20.03 3.64 -13.22
C ALA A 142 -19.17 2.38 -13.29
N PHE A 143 -19.79 1.22 -13.51
CA PHE A 143 -19.05 -0.03 -13.65
C PHE A 143 -18.19 -0.08 -14.92
N GLU A 144 -18.70 0.40 -16.07
CA GLU A 144 -17.90 0.49 -17.30
C GLU A 144 -16.71 1.45 -17.15
N THR A 145 -16.88 2.56 -16.41
CA THR A 145 -15.78 3.49 -16.10
C THR A 145 -14.73 2.80 -15.24
N PHE A 146 -15.13 2.15 -14.16
CA PHE A 146 -14.22 1.38 -13.32
C PHE A 146 -13.45 0.32 -14.12
N LEU A 147 -14.11 -0.46 -14.96
CA LEU A 147 -13.43 -1.48 -15.77
C LEU A 147 -12.37 -0.88 -16.72
N ARG A 148 -12.63 0.32 -17.25
CA ARG A 148 -11.65 1.04 -18.09
C ARG A 148 -10.44 1.53 -17.27
N GLU A 149 -10.70 2.19 -16.16
CA GLU A 149 -9.68 2.75 -15.28
C GLU A 149 -8.80 1.68 -14.61
N SER A 150 -9.39 0.53 -14.30
CA SER A 150 -8.67 -0.62 -13.75
C SER A 150 -7.97 -1.49 -14.80
N GLY A 151 -8.06 -1.15 -16.09
CA GLY A 151 -7.47 -1.95 -17.16
C GLY A 151 -8.12 -3.32 -17.38
N ALA A 152 -9.34 -3.53 -16.90
CA ALA A 152 -10.06 -4.82 -16.96
C ALA A 152 -10.63 -5.11 -18.36
N ARG A 153 -9.75 -5.18 -19.38
CA ARG A 153 -10.09 -5.31 -20.80
C ARG A 153 -10.95 -6.53 -21.11
N GLU A 154 -10.64 -7.67 -20.50
CA GLU A 154 -11.39 -8.91 -20.71
C GLU A 154 -12.83 -8.81 -20.18
N ALA A 155 -13.02 -8.20 -19.02
CA ALA A 155 -14.33 -7.96 -18.44
C ALA A 155 -15.16 -7.01 -19.33
N LEU A 156 -14.56 -5.95 -19.86
CA LEU A 156 -15.20 -5.03 -20.82
C LEU A 156 -15.64 -5.78 -22.08
N ALA A 157 -14.73 -6.55 -22.69
CA ALA A 157 -15.01 -7.34 -23.89
C ALA A 157 -16.13 -8.36 -23.65
N LEU A 158 -16.11 -9.04 -22.50
CA LEU A 158 -17.14 -10.01 -22.14
C LEU A 158 -18.52 -9.37 -21.95
N ARG A 159 -18.61 -8.19 -21.30
CA ARG A 159 -19.85 -7.44 -21.14
C ARG A 159 -20.40 -6.97 -22.47
N ALA A 160 -19.53 -6.47 -23.37
CA ALA A 160 -19.92 -6.09 -24.73
C ALA A 160 -20.49 -7.29 -25.50
N LYS A 161 -19.78 -8.44 -25.50
CA LYS A 161 -20.22 -9.68 -26.14
C LYS A 161 -21.58 -10.17 -25.61
N LYS A 162 -21.84 -10.00 -24.30
CA LYS A 162 -23.11 -10.42 -23.66
C LYS A 162 -24.17 -9.35 -23.69
N LYS A 163 -23.97 -8.20 -24.35
CA LYS A 163 -24.89 -7.06 -24.40
C LYS A 163 -25.32 -6.58 -23.00
N GLU A 164 -24.34 -6.52 -22.08
CA GLU A 164 -24.54 -6.12 -20.67
C GLU A 164 -24.03 -4.70 -20.37
N THR A 165 -23.46 -4.00 -21.33
CA THR A 165 -22.85 -2.66 -21.14
C THR A 165 -23.81 -1.59 -20.60
N LYS A 166 -25.12 -1.75 -20.83
CA LYS A 166 -26.18 -0.86 -20.31
C LYS A 166 -26.92 -1.45 -19.10
N LYS A 167 -26.46 -2.56 -18.54
CA LYS A 167 -27.10 -3.20 -17.40
C LYS A 167 -26.26 -2.95 -16.14
N PRO A 168 -26.91 -2.65 -15.00
CA PRO A 168 -26.22 -2.63 -13.70
C PRO A 168 -25.50 -3.96 -13.44
N ALA A 169 -24.40 -3.91 -12.71
CA ALA A 169 -23.63 -5.07 -12.33
C ALA A 169 -23.80 -5.38 -10.84
N ARG A 170 -24.07 -6.64 -10.50
CA ARG A 170 -23.93 -7.12 -9.11
C ARG A 170 -22.51 -7.57 -8.93
N ILE A 171 -21.81 -6.98 -7.99
CA ILE A 171 -20.40 -7.26 -7.71
C ILE A 171 -20.20 -7.64 -6.25
N VAL A 172 -19.15 -8.38 -6.00
CA VAL A 172 -18.55 -8.54 -4.67
C VAL A 172 -17.15 -7.95 -4.76
N THR A 173 -16.88 -7.00 -3.89
CA THR A 173 -15.56 -6.37 -3.77
C THR A 173 -14.79 -7.03 -2.64
N ILE A 174 -13.55 -7.41 -2.91
CA ILE A 174 -12.60 -7.90 -1.91
C ILE A 174 -11.42 -6.93 -1.95
N GLU A 175 -11.15 -6.28 -0.83
CA GLU A 175 -10.11 -5.26 -0.73
C GLU A 175 -9.00 -5.73 0.18
N SER A 176 -7.76 -5.57 -0.26
CA SER A 176 -6.58 -5.84 0.52
C SER A 176 -5.57 -4.70 0.38
N ALA A 177 -4.81 -4.43 1.42
CA ALA A 177 -3.77 -3.41 1.39
C ALA A 177 -2.50 -3.90 2.07
N ARG A 178 -1.35 -3.33 1.67
CA ARG A 178 -0.04 -3.59 2.26
C ARG A 178 0.71 -2.28 2.49
N ALA A 179 1.59 -2.29 3.49
CA ALA A 179 2.53 -1.21 3.73
C ALA A 179 3.83 -1.76 4.34
N PHE A 180 4.85 -0.91 4.38
CA PHE A 180 6.17 -1.28 4.88
C PHE A 180 6.64 -0.30 5.95
N ALA A 181 7.35 -0.84 6.95
CA ALA A 181 8.04 -0.06 7.97
C ALA A 181 9.39 -0.70 8.31
N GLY A 182 10.35 0.11 8.72
CA GLY A 182 11.58 -0.39 9.30
C GLY A 182 11.43 -0.52 10.82
N VAL A 183 11.88 -1.62 11.41
CA VAL A 183 11.93 -1.77 12.86
C VAL A 183 13.38 -1.71 13.33
N VAL A 184 13.69 -0.72 14.17
CA VAL A 184 15.05 -0.47 14.69
C VAL A 184 15.22 -0.93 16.11
N ALA A 185 16.48 -1.08 16.54
CA ALA A 185 16.81 -1.32 17.93
C ALA A 185 16.36 -0.17 18.83
N PRO A 186 15.98 -0.43 20.10
CA PRO A 186 15.83 0.60 21.10
C PRO A 186 17.14 1.40 21.29
N PRO A 187 17.07 2.65 21.74
CA PRO A 187 18.26 3.41 22.06
C PRO A 187 19.20 2.64 23.00
N ARG A 188 20.50 2.60 22.71
CA ARG A 188 21.54 1.87 23.45
C ARG A 188 21.51 0.34 23.31
N ALA A 189 20.54 -0.27 22.67
CA ALA A 189 20.56 -1.69 22.35
C ALA A 189 21.44 -1.98 21.13
N LYS A 190 21.95 -3.22 21.05
CA LYS A 190 22.74 -3.65 19.89
C LYS A 190 21.85 -3.70 18.65
N ARG A 191 22.29 -3.04 17.59
CA ARG A 191 21.69 -3.18 16.27
C ARG A 191 22.07 -4.54 15.69
N THR A 192 21.08 -5.38 15.43
CA THR A 192 21.28 -6.74 14.90
C THR A 192 20.85 -6.89 13.46
N ALA A 193 20.04 -5.97 12.94
CA ALA A 193 19.59 -5.96 11.56
C ALA A 193 19.48 -4.54 11.02
N ASP A 194 19.60 -4.38 9.70
CA ASP A 194 19.27 -3.16 9.01
C ASP A 194 17.74 -3.09 8.85
N PRO A 195 17.08 -2.03 9.36
CA PRO A 195 15.62 -1.91 9.25
C PRO A 195 15.11 -1.79 7.81
N ALA A 196 15.96 -1.42 6.88
CA ALA A 196 15.61 -1.38 5.45
C ALA A 196 15.98 -2.66 4.71
N ALA A 197 16.83 -3.51 5.28
CA ALA A 197 17.22 -4.77 4.64
C ALA A 197 16.13 -5.82 4.83
N GLY A 198 15.94 -6.65 3.81
CA GLY A 198 14.99 -7.75 3.81
C GLY A 198 14.37 -7.94 2.43
N ARG A 199 13.69 -9.04 2.28
CA ARG A 199 12.86 -9.31 1.09
C ARG A 199 11.42 -9.09 1.46
N ASP A 200 10.68 -8.53 0.52
CA ASP A 200 9.24 -8.60 0.60
C ASP A 200 8.78 -9.98 0.13
N GLU A 201 7.83 -10.56 0.83
CA GLU A 201 7.25 -11.85 0.52
C GLU A 201 5.73 -11.78 0.57
N ALA A 202 5.08 -12.67 -0.14
CA ALA A 202 3.64 -12.78 -0.14
C ALA A 202 3.09 -13.00 1.29
N LEU A 203 2.01 -12.29 1.62
CA LEU A 203 1.28 -12.40 2.88
C LEU A 203 0.06 -13.34 2.78
N GLY A 204 -0.25 -13.81 1.56
CA GLY A 204 -1.42 -14.64 1.28
C GLY A 204 -2.73 -13.83 1.24
N LEU A 205 -2.66 -12.60 0.78
CA LEU A 205 -3.84 -11.79 0.49
C LEU A 205 -4.45 -12.20 -0.86
N PRO A 206 -5.77 -12.07 -1.06
CA PRO A 206 -6.42 -12.49 -2.32
C PRO A 206 -5.87 -11.80 -3.57
N LEU A 207 -5.64 -10.50 -3.51
CA LEU A 207 -4.90 -9.74 -4.52
C LEU A 207 -3.74 -9.05 -3.83
N GLU A 208 -2.52 -9.23 -4.33
CA GLU A 208 -1.32 -8.83 -3.60
C GLU A 208 -0.21 -8.38 -4.54
N LEU A 209 0.34 -7.18 -4.29
CA LEU A 209 1.55 -6.69 -4.94
C LEU A 209 2.76 -6.99 -4.05
N VAL A 210 3.71 -7.78 -4.55
CA VAL A 210 4.93 -8.16 -3.82
C VAL A 210 6.12 -7.48 -4.48
N ALA A 211 6.88 -6.70 -3.70
CA ALA A 211 8.05 -6.01 -4.23
C ALA A 211 9.20 -6.99 -4.47
N GLY A 212 9.97 -6.80 -5.55
CA GLY A 212 11.12 -7.63 -5.90
C GLY A 212 12.32 -7.52 -4.92
N GLY A 213 12.25 -6.59 -3.96
CA GLY A 213 13.24 -6.35 -2.93
C GLY A 213 12.65 -5.48 -1.82
N SER A 214 13.51 -4.98 -0.91
CA SER A 214 13.03 -4.04 0.12
C SER A 214 12.66 -2.69 -0.50
N PRO A 215 11.39 -2.27 -0.41
CA PRO A 215 10.98 -0.96 -0.92
C PRO A 215 11.64 0.21 -0.18
N LEU A 216 12.15 -0.05 1.04
CA LEU A 216 12.78 0.98 1.88
C LEU A 216 14.21 1.31 1.46
N THR A 217 14.82 0.54 0.56
CA THR A 217 16.17 0.80 0.04
C THR A 217 16.18 1.57 -1.27
N LEU A 218 15.04 1.68 -1.93
CA LEU A 218 14.92 2.31 -3.25
C LEU A 218 15.12 3.83 -3.18
N ARG A 219 15.66 4.39 -4.25
CA ARG A 219 15.99 5.81 -4.42
C ARG A 219 15.37 6.35 -5.71
N ALA A 220 15.36 7.66 -5.85
CA ALA A 220 15.08 8.29 -7.14
C ALA A 220 16.09 7.82 -8.20
N GLY A 221 15.58 7.46 -9.37
CA GLY A 221 16.34 6.83 -10.46
C GLY A 221 16.35 5.32 -10.46
N ASP A 222 15.95 4.66 -9.37
CA ASP A 222 15.77 3.21 -9.33
C ASP A 222 14.46 2.78 -10.05
N VAL A 223 14.35 1.49 -10.31
CA VAL A 223 13.12 0.87 -10.79
C VAL A 223 12.54 -0.02 -9.70
N LEU A 224 11.31 0.26 -9.29
CA LEU A 224 10.56 -0.63 -8.43
C LEU A 224 9.99 -1.76 -9.29
N THR A 225 10.46 -2.98 -9.07
CA THR A 225 9.87 -4.18 -9.64
C THR A 225 8.88 -4.76 -8.65
N THR A 226 7.67 -5.08 -9.09
CA THR A 226 6.62 -5.68 -8.25
C THR A 226 5.91 -6.80 -8.99
N THR A 227 5.56 -7.87 -8.29
CA THR A 227 4.78 -8.99 -8.84
C THR A 227 3.36 -8.92 -8.28
N LEU A 228 2.37 -8.85 -9.16
CA LEU A 228 0.97 -8.95 -8.80
C LEU A 228 0.55 -10.41 -8.71
N LEU A 229 0.04 -10.79 -7.55
CA LEU A 229 -0.48 -12.13 -7.29
C LEU A 229 -2.00 -12.08 -7.11
N LEU A 230 -2.71 -13.02 -7.75
CA LEU A 230 -4.11 -13.30 -7.51
C LEU A 230 -4.23 -14.72 -6.94
N ASP A 231 -4.76 -14.83 -5.72
CA ASP A 231 -4.84 -16.10 -4.97
C ASP A 231 -3.46 -16.82 -4.92
N GLY A 232 -2.37 -16.04 -4.71
CA GLY A 232 -1.00 -16.53 -4.62
C GLY A 232 -0.35 -16.89 -5.97
N ARG A 233 -1.00 -16.65 -7.10
CA ARG A 233 -0.48 -16.94 -8.45
C ARG A 233 -0.20 -15.65 -9.23
N PRO A 234 0.89 -15.56 -9.97
CA PRO A 234 1.17 -14.41 -10.82
C PRO A 234 0.01 -14.08 -11.76
N LEU A 235 -0.38 -12.80 -11.80
CA LEU A 235 -1.43 -12.29 -12.68
C LEU A 235 -0.81 -11.45 -13.80
N ALA A 236 -0.82 -11.97 -15.02
CA ALA A 236 -0.32 -11.29 -16.20
C ALA A 236 -1.38 -10.35 -16.81
N GLY A 237 -0.91 -9.31 -17.55
CA GLY A 237 -1.77 -8.40 -18.31
C GLY A 237 -2.63 -7.47 -17.44
N ALA A 238 -2.32 -7.36 -16.15
CA ALA A 238 -3.02 -6.48 -15.24
C ALA A 238 -2.37 -5.09 -15.20
N LEU A 239 -3.18 -4.05 -15.08
CA LEU A 239 -2.71 -2.68 -14.92
C LEU A 239 -2.32 -2.42 -13.47
N VAL A 240 -1.09 -1.95 -13.25
CA VAL A 240 -0.60 -1.42 -11.97
C VAL A 240 -0.44 0.09 -12.13
N ARG A 241 -1.10 0.84 -11.28
CA ARG A 241 -1.03 2.31 -11.23
C ARG A 241 -0.23 2.74 -10.02
N ALA A 242 0.66 3.70 -10.20
CA ALA A 242 1.50 4.25 -9.13
C ALA A 242 1.22 5.74 -8.95
N LEU A 243 0.73 6.11 -7.77
CA LEU A 243 0.38 7.48 -7.40
C LEU A 243 1.37 8.01 -6.37
N ALA A 244 2.00 9.12 -6.70
CA ALA A 244 2.81 9.86 -5.76
C ALA A 244 2.02 11.07 -5.21
N PRO A 245 2.24 11.49 -3.96
CA PRO A 245 1.56 12.66 -3.39
C PRO A 245 1.72 13.88 -4.28
N GLY A 246 0.60 14.55 -4.61
CA GLY A 246 0.58 15.74 -5.44
C GLY A 246 0.93 15.51 -6.92
N ALA A 247 0.97 14.27 -7.40
CA ALA A 247 1.08 14.00 -8.84
C ALA A 247 -0.27 14.22 -9.53
N GLU A 248 -0.25 14.87 -10.69
CA GLU A 248 -1.46 15.10 -11.50
C GLU A 248 -1.98 13.82 -12.17
N ALA A 249 -1.10 12.86 -12.43
CA ALA A 249 -1.42 11.59 -13.05
C ALA A 249 -0.65 10.44 -12.40
N ALA A 250 -1.24 9.25 -12.43
CA ALA A 250 -0.57 8.02 -12.05
C ALA A 250 0.42 7.58 -13.14
N LEU A 251 1.55 7.00 -12.72
CA LEU A 251 2.35 6.17 -13.61
C LEU A 251 1.65 4.82 -13.78
N GLU A 252 1.66 4.29 -14.99
CA GLU A 252 0.98 3.04 -15.32
C GLU A 252 1.97 2.02 -15.88
N ALA A 253 1.87 0.78 -15.41
CA ALA A 253 2.64 -0.34 -15.92
C ALA A 253 1.74 -1.58 -16.03
N GLU A 254 1.87 -2.34 -17.11
CA GLU A 254 1.15 -3.61 -17.28
C GLU A 254 2.05 -4.76 -16.81
N THR A 255 1.47 -5.75 -16.13
CA THR A 255 2.23 -6.93 -15.69
C THR A 255 2.54 -7.85 -16.87
N ASP A 256 3.76 -8.34 -16.93
CA ASP A 256 4.25 -9.29 -17.92
C ASP A 256 3.69 -10.71 -17.72
N ALA A 257 4.18 -11.68 -18.49
CA ALA A 257 3.78 -13.09 -18.40
C ALA A 257 4.06 -13.74 -17.02
N HIS A 258 4.92 -13.13 -16.22
CA HIS A 258 5.25 -13.56 -14.85
C HIS A 258 4.51 -12.75 -13.79
N GLY A 259 3.55 -11.92 -14.19
CA GLY A 259 2.83 -11.04 -13.30
C GLY A 259 3.66 -9.86 -12.79
N THR A 260 4.78 -9.54 -13.42
CA THR A 260 5.73 -8.53 -12.95
C THR A 260 5.54 -7.21 -13.68
N ALA A 261 5.44 -6.12 -12.92
CA ALA A 261 5.44 -4.75 -13.41
C ALA A 261 6.70 -4.01 -12.94
N SER A 262 7.22 -3.10 -13.77
CA SER A 262 8.38 -2.26 -13.49
C SER A 262 7.98 -0.80 -13.50
N ILE A 263 8.22 -0.09 -12.40
CA ILE A 263 7.81 1.29 -12.18
C ILE A 263 9.05 2.13 -11.93
N PRO A 264 9.39 3.08 -12.81
CA PRO A 264 10.50 3.99 -12.60
C PRO A 264 10.20 4.95 -11.44
N LEU A 265 11.15 5.15 -10.54
CA LEU A 265 11.03 6.06 -9.40
C LEU A 265 11.70 7.39 -9.73
N GLU A 266 10.91 8.39 -10.10
CA GLU A 266 11.43 9.71 -10.48
C GLU A 266 11.88 10.53 -9.28
N ARG A 267 11.32 10.27 -8.09
CA ARG A 267 11.58 11.00 -6.86
C ARG A 267 11.51 10.11 -5.63
N GLU A 268 12.17 10.54 -4.57
CA GLU A 268 12.02 9.93 -3.25
C GLU A 268 10.68 10.34 -2.62
N GLY A 269 10.17 9.50 -1.71
CA GLY A 269 8.96 9.80 -0.96
C GLY A 269 8.02 8.62 -0.82
N ARG A 270 6.74 8.93 -0.72
CA ARG A 270 5.66 7.93 -0.63
C ARG A 270 5.15 7.60 -2.03
N LEU A 271 4.75 6.36 -2.21
CA LEU A 271 4.13 5.90 -3.45
C LEU A 271 2.99 4.95 -3.09
N LEU A 272 1.82 5.18 -3.65
CA LEU A 272 0.69 4.27 -3.58
C LEU A 272 0.63 3.47 -4.88
N LEU A 273 0.65 2.15 -4.78
CA LEU A 273 0.43 1.26 -5.92
C LEU A 273 -0.98 0.69 -5.85
N LEU A 274 -1.67 0.71 -6.96
CA LEU A 274 -3.02 0.22 -7.13
C LEU A 274 -3.06 -0.83 -8.23
N ALA A 275 -3.78 -1.92 -7.99
CA ALA A 275 -4.12 -2.91 -8.99
C ALA A 275 -5.52 -3.45 -8.73
N ALA A 276 -6.21 -3.85 -9.78
CA ALA A 276 -7.50 -4.51 -9.67
C ALA A 276 -7.57 -5.74 -10.57
N SER A 277 -8.33 -6.72 -10.13
CA SER A 277 -8.69 -7.89 -10.93
C SER A 277 -10.20 -8.04 -10.93
N VAL A 278 -10.79 -8.16 -12.11
CA VAL A 278 -12.23 -8.33 -12.28
C VAL A 278 -12.50 -9.64 -12.99
N ARG A 279 -13.20 -10.53 -12.32
CA ARG A 279 -13.60 -11.83 -12.89
C ARG A 279 -15.09 -12.08 -12.71
N ARG A 280 -15.69 -12.75 -13.67
CA ARG A 280 -17.06 -13.19 -13.55
C ARG A 280 -17.10 -14.44 -12.66
N THR A 281 -17.95 -14.41 -11.64
CA THR A 281 -18.27 -15.64 -10.88
C THR A 281 -19.36 -16.41 -11.60
N GLU A 282 -19.24 -17.71 -11.67
CA GLU A 282 -20.34 -18.58 -12.06
C GLU A 282 -21.39 -18.61 -10.94
N LYS A 283 -22.67 -18.76 -11.35
CA LYS A 283 -23.79 -18.84 -10.40
C LYS A 283 -23.80 -20.18 -9.72
#